data_106413ac5d57fa3ffb58cdc08094625e
#
_entry.id   106413ac5d57fa3ffb58cdc08094625e
#
_cell.length_a   1.000
_cell.length_b   1.000
_cell.length_c   1.000
_cell.angle_alpha   90.00
_cell.angle_beta   90.00
_cell.angle_gamma   90.00
#
_symmetry.space_group_name_H-M   'P 1'
#
loop_
_entity.id
_entity.type
_entity.pdbx_description
1 polymer ?
#
loop_
_entity_poly.entity_id
_entity_poly.type
_entity_poly.pdbx_seq_one_letter_code
_entity_poly.pdbx_strand_id
1 'polypeptide(L)'
;MIKLNTNENPYPPAPGVQEAIKSLDDKKMRLYPDPTADLLVSELADFYHLDKDQIFVGVGSDDVLAMCFLTFFNSERPIFFPDITYSFYDVWADVFRIPYECQPLDENFRIVKEDYYRANGGVIFPNPNAPTGIADRKSVV
;
A
#
# COMPACT_ATOMS: atom_id res chain seq x y z
N MET A 1 21.10 -4.80 20.74
CA MET A 1 19.69 -4.31 20.83
C MET A 1 18.90 -5.01 19.73
N ILE A 2 17.78 -5.63 20.05
CA ILE A 2 16.90 -6.26 19.05
C ILE A 2 15.88 -5.20 18.61
N LYS A 3 15.85 -4.87 17.33
CA LYS A 3 14.91 -3.92 16.73
C LYS A 3 13.67 -4.68 16.25
N LEU A 4 12.50 -4.30 16.77
CA LEU A 4 11.21 -4.95 16.42
C LEU A 4 10.19 -3.96 15.82
N ASN A 5 10.58 -2.71 15.63
CA ASN A 5 9.75 -1.69 15.00
C ASN A 5 10.00 -1.63 13.48
N THR A 6 9.16 -0.89 12.76
CA THR A 6 9.25 -0.64 11.30
C THR A 6 9.05 -1.85 10.39
N ASN A 7 8.74 -3.02 10.95
CA ASN A 7 8.41 -4.24 10.18
C ASN A 7 9.43 -4.59 9.08
N GLU A 8 10.72 -4.41 9.38
CA GLU A 8 11.80 -4.73 8.45
C GLU A 8 11.90 -6.22 8.20
N ASN A 9 12.11 -6.62 6.93
CA ASN A 9 12.33 -8.01 6.58
C ASN A 9 13.67 -8.51 7.17
N PRO A 10 13.68 -9.55 8.02
CA PRO A 10 14.89 -10.06 8.64
C PRO A 10 15.78 -10.89 7.68
N TYR A 11 15.26 -11.23 6.49
CA TYR A 11 15.96 -12.04 5.52
C TYR A 11 16.66 -11.18 4.47
N PRO A 12 17.84 -11.58 3.99
CA PRO A 12 18.49 -10.91 2.87
C PRO A 12 17.70 -11.07 1.58
N PRO A 13 17.98 -10.23 0.56
CA PRO A 13 17.42 -10.42 -0.79
C PRO A 13 17.70 -11.81 -1.35
N ALA A 14 16.89 -12.24 -2.32
CA ALA A 14 17.11 -13.50 -3.03
C ALA A 14 18.51 -13.55 -3.65
N PRO A 15 19.11 -14.76 -3.77
CA PRO A 15 20.34 -14.94 -4.53
C PRO A 15 20.20 -14.37 -5.95
N GLY A 16 21.23 -13.71 -6.45
CA GLY A 16 21.21 -13.09 -7.78
C GLY A 16 20.81 -11.60 -7.78
N VAL A 17 20.13 -11.08 -6.76
CA VAL A 17 19.80 -9.64 -6.68
C VAL A 17 21.08 -8.80 -6.64
N GLN A 18 22.08 -9.22 -5.87
CA GLN A 18 23.34 -8.50 -5.76
C GLN A 18 24.13 -8.55 -7.08
N GLU A 19 24.12 -9.66 -7.77
CA GLU A 19 24.73 -9.82 -9.09
C GLU A 19 24.03 -8.95 -10.12
N ALA A 20 22.70 -8.93 -10.12
CA ALA A 20 21.90 -8.08 -11.00
C ALA A 20 22.22 -6.59 -10.80
N ILE A 21 22.31 -6.13 -9.54
CA ILE A 21 22.70 -4.75 -9.22
C ILE A 21 24.12 -4.45 -9.72
N LYS A 22 25.08 -5.35 -9.53
CA LYS A 22 26.47 -5.17 -10.00
C LYS A 22 26.61 -5.18 -11.50
N SER A 23 25.70 -5.84 -12.21
CA SER A 23 25.70 -5.92 -13.67
C SER A 23 25.04 -4.72 -14.36
N LEU A 24 24.52 -3.75 -13.61
CA LEU A 24 23.95 -2.55 -14.19
C LEU A 24 25.00 -1.77 -14.99
N ASP A 25 24.65 -1.47 -16.23
CA ASP A 25 25.48 -0.65 -17.10
C ASP A 25 25.40 0.82 -16.65
N ASP A 26 26.50 1.36 -16.13
CA ASP A 26 26.63 2.74 -15.69
C ASP A 26 26.30 3.76 -16.78
N LYS A 27 26.55 3.41 -18.04
CA LYS A 27 26.23 4.26 -19.21
C LYS A 27 24.71 4.43 -19.38
N LYS A 28 23.93 3.44 -18.96
CA LYS A 28 22.45 3.52 -18.99
C LYS A 28 21.88 4.41 -17.92
N MET A 29 22.58 4.59 -16.78
CA MET A 29 22.10 5.41 -15.66
C MET A 29 21.92 6.90 -16.00
N ARG A 30 22.52 7.38 -17.09
CA ARG A 30 22.32 8.75 -17.60
C ARG A 30 21.06 8.92 -18.44
N LEU A 31 20.38 7.84 -18.77
CA LEU A 31 19.17 7.83 -19.58
C LEU A 31 17.93 7.84 -18.70
N TYR A 32 16.82 8.34 -19.22
CA TYR A 32 15.55 8.17 -18.53
C TYR A 32 15.21 6.68 -18.41
N PRO A 33 14.66 6.26 -17.26
CA PRO A 33 14.12 4.91 -17.13
C PRO A 33 12.87 4.74 -18.00
N ASP A 34 12.44 3.51 -18.17
CA ASP A 34 11.14 3.21 -18.74
C ASP A 34 10.03 3.78 -17.83
N PRO A 35 9.20 4.74 -18.31
CA PRO A 35 8.21 5.43 -17.48
C PRO A 35 7.08 4.50 -17.02
N THR A 36 6.88 3.37 -17.67
CA THR A 36 5.84 2.38 -17.35
C THR A 36 6.38 1.19 -16.58
N ALA A 37 7.71 1.09 -16.41
CA ALA A 37 8.37 -0.08 -15.81
C ALA A 37 7.89 -1.40 -16.43
N ASP A 38 7.74 -1.46 -17.77
CA ASP A 38 7.07 -2.54 -18.49
C ASP A 38 7.65 -3.92 -18.20
N LEU A 39 8.95 -4.03 -18.04
CA LEU A 39 9.58 -5.29 -17.67
C LEU A 39 9.09 -5.79 -16.31
N LEU A 40 9.07 -4.93 -15.29
CA LEU A 40 8.60 -5.30 -13.94
C LEU A 40 7.10 -5.59 -13.95
N VAL A 41 6.30 -4.76 -14.61
CA VAL A 41 4.85 -4.97 -14.74
C VAL A 41 4.54 -6.29 -15.42
N SER A 42 5.29 -6.65 -16.47
CA SER A 42 5.14 -7.93 -17.18
C SER A 42 5.42 -9.12 -16.26
N GLU A 43 6.54 -9.11 -15.56
CA GLU A 43 6.93 -10.19 -14.64
C GLU A 43 5.94 -10.33 -13.48
N LEU A 44 5.42 -9.22 -12.95
CA LEU A 44 4.39 -9.25 -11.91
C LEU A 44 3.06 -9.78 -12.44
N ALA A 45 2.66 -9.40 -13.65
CA ALA A 45 1.44 -9.89 -14.29
C ALA A 45 1.50 -11.41 -14.48
N ASP A 46 2.61 -11.93 -15.00
CA ASP A 46 2.84 -13.36 -15.14
C ASP A 46 2.83 -14.09 -13.80
N PHE A 47 3.52 -13.52 -12.79
CA PHE A 47 3.61 -14.13 -11.47
C PHE A 47 2.26 -14.22 -10.75
N TYR A 48 1.44 -13.17 -10.83
CA TYR A 48 0.13 -13.11 -10.18
C TYR A 48 -1.01 -13.61 -11.05
N HIS A 49 -0.76 -13.98 -12.31
CA HIS A 49 -1.77 -14.37 -13.30
C HIS A 49 -2.84 -13.27 -13.51
N LEU A 50 -2.36 -12.06 -13.71
CA LEU A 50 -3.17 -10.87 -13.96
C LEU A 50 -2.83 -10.27 -15.33
N ASP A 51 -3.68 -9.39 -15.83
CA ASP A 51 -3.38 -8.57 -16.99
C ASP A 51 -2.47 -7.38 -16.57
N LYS A 52 -1.63 -6.89 -17.48
CA LYS A 52 -0.71 -5.78 -17.20
C LYS A 52 -1.42 -4.50 -16.76
N ASP A 53 -2.60 -4.24 -17.26
CA ASP A 53 -3.43 -3.09 -16.92
C ASP A 53 -4.05 -3.16 -15.51
N GLN A 54 -3.93 -4.31 -14.85
CA GLN A 54 -4.31 -4.51 -13.45
C GLN A 54 -3.14 -4.28 -12.48
N ILE A 55 -1.96 -3.88 -12.97
CA ILE A 55 -0.74 -3.72 -12.18
C ILE A 55 -0.26 -2.26 -12.24
N PHE A 56 -0.13 -1.68 -11.07
CA PHE A 56 0.51 -0.39 -10.88
C PHE A 56 1.74 -0.54 -9.98
N VAL A 57 2.85 0.06 -10.35
CA VAL A 57 4.10 0.04 -9.58
C VAL A 57 4.53 1.46 -9.24
N GLY A 58 5.10 1.62 -8.05
CA GLY A 58 5.62 2.89 -7.55
C GLY A 58 6.87 2.69 -6.70
N VAL A 59 7.43 3.79 -6.21
CA VAL A 59 8.65 3.77 -5.38
C VAL A 59 8.29 3.51 -3.92
N GLY A 60 7.91 2.27 -3.64
CA GLY A 60 7.45 1.84 -2.32
C GLY A 60 5.95 2.06 -2.08
N SER A 61 5.45 1.49 -0.97
CA SER A 61 4.02 1.51 -0.64
C SER A 61 3.49 2.92 -0.40
N ASP A 62 4.27 3.82 0.16
CA ASP A 62 3.82 5.18 0.45
C ASP A 62 3.55 5.98 -0.82
N ASP A 63 4.40 5.84 -1.84
CA ASP A 63 4.19 6.46 -3.15
C ASP A 63 2.91 5.91 -3.82
N VAL A 64 2.73 4.59 -3.80
CA VAL A 64 1.52 3.94 -4.32
C VAL A 64 0.28 4.40 -3.56
N LEU A 65 0.35 4.49 -2.23
CA LEU A 65 -0.76 5.00 -1.40
C LEU A 65 -1.10 6.44 -1.74
N ALA A 66 -0.10 7.32 -1.88
CA ALA A 66 -0.32 8.70 -2.29
C ALA A 66 -1.09 8.79 -3.62
N MET A 67 -0.70 7.97 -4.61
CA MET A 67 -1.41 7.90 -5.88
C MET A 67 -2.84 7.36 -5.73
N CYS A 68 -3.05 6.37 -4.87
CA CYS A 68 -4.39 5.86 -4.56
C CYS A 68 -5.28 6.94 -3.93
N PHE A 69 -4.75 7.70 -2.97
CA PHE A 69 -5.50 8.78 -2.34
C PHE A 69 -5.94 9.84 -3.36
N LEU A 70 -5.04 10.27 -4.23
CA LEU A 70 -5.35 11.23 -5.29
C LEU A 70 -6.35 10.71 -6.33
N THR A 71 -6.28 9.41 -6.65
CA THR A 71 -7.06 8.82 -7.74
C THR A 71 -8.45 8.41 -7.29
N PHE A 72 -8.56 7.76 -6.12
CA PHE A 72 -9.79 7.09 -5.71
C PHE A 72 -10.54 7.81 -4.59
N PHE A 73 -9.83 8.58 -3.76
CA PHE A 73 -10.40 9.16 -2.54
C PHE A 73 -10.56 10.69 -2.59
N ASN A 74 -10.22 11.32 -3.69
CA ASN A 74 -10.32 12.78 -3.85
C ASN A 74 -11.77 13.20 -4.08
N SER A 75 -12.55 13.26 -2.99
CA SER A 75 -13.96 13.68 -2.99
C SER A 75 -14.27 14.54 -1.76
N GLU A 76 -15.44 15.15 -1.75
CA GLU A 76 -15.95 15.91 -0.58
C GLU A 76 -16.48 15.00 0.54
N ARG A 77 -16.62 13.70 0.28
CA ARG A 77 -17.08 12.73 1.28
C ARG A 77 -15.91 12.21 2.07
N PRO A 78 -16.07 12.03 3.42
CA PRO A 78 -14.98 11.49 4.21
C PRO A 78 -14.67 10.05 3.83
N ILE A 79 -13.39 9.72 3.72
CA ILE A 79 -12.92 8.34 3.67
C ILE A 79 -12.87 7.75 5.07
N PHE A 80 -13.01 6.43 5.17
CA PHE A 80 -12.99 5.72 6.44
C PHE A 80 -11.81 4.78 6.53
N PHE A 81 -11.18 4.75 7.70
CA PHE A 81 -10.16 3.77 8.06
C PHE A 81 -10.17 3.54 9.57
N PRO A 82 -9.60 2.43 10.07
CA PRO A 82 -9.58 2.16 11.51
C PRO A 82 -8.81 3.22 12.29
N ASP A 83 -9.21 3.47 13.53
CA ASP A 83 -8.54 4.40 14.45
C ASP A 83 -7.14 3.91 14.87
N ILE A 84 -6.93 2.59 14.91
CA ILE A 84 -5.64 1.96 15.14
C ILE A 84 -5.24 1.21 13.87
N THR A 85 -4.51 1.87 12.99
CA THR A 85 -4.10 1.34 11.69
C THR A 85 -2.75 1.92 11.23
N TYR A 86 -2.41 1.77 9.95
CA TYR A 86 -1.19 2.31 9.37
C TYR A 86 -1.17 3.85 9.45
N SER A 87 -0.13 4.37 10.09
CA SER A 87 -0.04 5.77 10.54
C SER A 87 0.13 6.82 9.43
N PHE A 88 0.11 6.43 8.15
CA PHE A 88 0.23 7.37 7.04
C PHE A 88 -1.10 7.66 6.32
N TYR A 89 -2.20 7.03 6.71
CA TYR A 89 -3.49 7.32 6.08
C TYR A 89 -3.99 8.74 6.38
N ASP A 90 -3.93 9.15 7.63
CA ASP A 90 -4.25 10.52 8.04
C ASP A 90 -3.27 11.54 7.44
N VAL A 91 -1.97 11.21 7.37
CA VAL A 91 -0.95 12.06 6.74
C VAL A 91 -1.29 12.33 5.28
N TRP A 92 -1.63 11.30 4.49
CA TRP A 92 -2.00 11.49 3.08
C TRP A 92 -3.34 12.22 2.94
N ALA A 93 -4.32 11.92 3.80
CA ALA A 93 -5.59 12.65 3.80
C ALA A 93 -5.38 14.15 4.07
N ASP A 94 -4.57 14.49 5.06
CA ASP A 94 -4.25 15.88 5.40
C ASP A 94 -3.47 16.59 4.27
N VAL A 95 -2.44 15.95 3.71
CA VAL A 95 -1.63 16.51 2.60
C VAL A 95 -2.50 16.84 1.39
N PHE A 96 -3.44 15.96 1.06
CA PHE A 96 -4.33 16.13 -0.09
C PHE A 96 -5.66 16.81 0.25
N ARG A 97 -5.87 17.19 1.52
CA ARG A 97 -7.10 17.84 2.01
C ARG A 97 -8.35 17.00 1.76
N ILE A 98 -8.21 15.68 1.89
CA ILE A 98 -9.30 14.71 1.78
C ILE A 98 -9.93 14.57 3.16
N PRO A 99 -11.24 14.79 3.33
CA PRO A 99 -11.89 14.58 4.61
C PRO A 99 -11.84 13.10 4.99
N TYR A 100 -11.67 12.82 6.27
CA TYR A 100 -11.65 11.45 6.78
C TYR A 100 -12.32 11.30 8.15
N GLU A 101 -12.72 10.09 8.46
CA GLU A 101 -13.21 9.70 9.78
C GLU A 101 -12.61 8.35 10.18
N CYS A 102 -12.00 8.31 11.36
CA CYS A 102 -11.49 7.08 11.93
C CYS A 102 -12.64 6.28 12.55
N GLN A 103 -12.73 5.00 12.21
CA GLN A 103 -13.71 4.08 12.77
C GLN A 103 -13.07 3.28 13.91
N PRO A 104 -13.66 3.23 15.12
CA PRO A 104 -13.07 2.50 16.22
C PRO A 104 -13.03 1.00 15.94
N LEU A 105 -11.93 0.36 16.35
CA LEU A 105 -11.88 -1.09 16.43
C LEU A 105 -12.64 -1.57 17.66
N ASP A 106 -13.08 -2.84 17.63
CA ASP A 106 -13.70 -3.47 18.80
C ASP A 106 -12.68 -3.76 19.92
N GLU A 107 -13.13 -4.29 21.04
CA GLU A 107 -12.30 -4.66 22.20
C GLU A 107 -11.23 -5.73 21.88
N ASN A 108 -11.38 -6.45 20.77
CA ASN A 108 -10.46 -7.46 20.26
C ASN A 108 -9.62 -6.94 19.09
N PHE A 109 -9.58 -5.63 18.86
CA PHE A 109 -8.90 -4.94 17.76
C PHE A 109 -9.37 -5.37 16.36
N ARG A 110 -10.62 -5.78 16.22
CA ARG A 110 -11.24 -6.15 14.94
C ARG A 110 -12.02 -5.00 14.33
N ILE A 111 -12.12 -4.99 13.01
CA ILE A 111 -12.95 -4.05 12.26
C ILE A 111 -14.43 -4.35 12.53
N VAL A 112 -15.18 -3.33 12.96
CA VAL A 112 -16.64 -3.36 13.06
C VAL A 112 -17.22 -2.93 11.72
N LYS A 113 -17.63 -3.88 10.90
CA LYS A 113 -18.04 -3.65 9.50
C LYS A 113 -19.19 -2.67 9.34
N GLU A 114 -20.12 -2.73 10.28
CA GLU A 114 -21.33 -1.91 10.31
C GLU A 114 -21.00 -0.41 10.26
N ASP A 115 -19.86 0.00 10.83
CA ASP A 115 -19.42 1.39 10.85
C ASP A 115 -18.98 1.89 9.46
N TYR A 116 -18.73 0.99 8.52
CA TYR A 116 -18.27 1.30 7.17
C TYR A 116 -19.40 1.30 6.12
N TYR A 117 -20.60 0.81 6.45
CA TYR A 117 -21.70 0.69 5.46
C TYR A 117 -22.45 2.01 5.19
N ARG A 118 -22.23 3.05 5.96
CA ARG A 118 -22.78 4.37 5.67
C ARG A 118 -22.09 5.04 4.48
N ALA A 119 -22.76 6.03 3.89
CA ALA A 119 -22.23 6.76 2.74
C ALA A 119 -20.88 7.42 3.10
N ASN A 120 -19.85 7.12 2.32
CA ASN A 120 -18.47 7.59 2.50
C ASN A 120 -17.81 7.88 1.16
N GLY A 121 -16.58 8.41 1.20
CA GLY A 121 -15.73 8.70 0.05
C GLY A 121 -14.83 7.53 -0.36
N GLY A 122 -14.85 6.45 0.40
CA GLY A 122 -14.03 5.25 0.21
C GLY A 122 -13.57 4.68 1.55
N VAL A 123 -13.09 3.45 1.53
CA VAL A 123 -12.58 2.74 2.71
C VAL A 123 -11.17 2.24 2.41
N ILE A 124 -10.26 2.42 3.36
CA ILE A 124 -8.90 1.90 3.25
C ILE A 124 -8.44 1.30 4.56
N PHE A 125 -7.87 0.11 4.52
CA PHE A 125 -7.19 -0.53 5.64
C PHE A 125 -6.21 -1.60 5.14
N PRO A 126 -5.12 -1.88 5.86
CA PRO A 126 -4.22 -2.97 5.53
C PRO A 126 -4.82 -4.30 5.98
N ASN A 127 -4.52 -5.39 5.27
CA ASN A 127 -4.94 -6.72 5.66
C ASN A 127 -3.76 -7.71 5.52
N PRO A 128 -3.19 -8.19 6.62
CA PRO A 128 -3.54 -7.93 8.05
C PRO A 128 -3.43 -6.45 8.44
N ASN A 129 -4.28 -5.99 9.37
CA ASN A 129 -4.22 -4.63 9.87
C ASN A 129 -2.91 -4.40 10.64
N ALA A 130 -2.21 -3.32 10.35
CA ALA A 130 -1.02 -2.90 11.07
C ALA A 130 -1.38 -1.73 12.01
N PRO A 131 -1.01 -1.76 13.31
CA PRO A 131 -0.07 -2.69 13.94
C PRO A 131 -0.71 -3.90 14.62
N THR A 132 -2.02 -4.10 14.53
CA THR A 132 -2.73 -5.15 15.30
C THR A 132 -2.38 -6.57 14.86
N GLY A 133 -1.97 -6.75 13.60
CA GLY A 133 -1.66 -8.07 13.02
C GLY A 133 -2.90 -8.92 12.71
N ILE A 134 -4.09 -8.40 12.93
CA ILE A 134 -5.34 -9.13 12.71
C ILE A 134 -5.72 -9.09 11.24
N ALA A 135 -5.94 -10.29 10.68
CA ALA A 135 -6.42 -10.45 9.31
C ALA A 135 -7.93 -10.70 9.29
N ASP A 136 -8.62 -9.98 8.41
CA ASP A 136 -10.00 -10.25 8.06
C ASP A 136 -10.11 -11.05 6.76
N ARG A 137 -11.20 -11.83 6.62
CA ARG A 137 -11.43 -12.63 5.41
C ARG A 137 -11.85 -11.71 4.26
N LYS A 138 -11.43 -12.02 3.02
CA LYS A 138 -11.84 -11.30 1.79
C LYS A 138 -13.36 -11.18 1.60
N SER A 139 -14.15 -12.09 2.19
CA SER A 139 -15.61 -12.06 2.13
C SER A 139 -16.25 -11.01 3.04
N VAL A 140 -15.44 -10.15 3.62
CA VAL A 140 -15.81 -9.15 4.62
C VAL A 140 -15.81 -7.73 4.05
N VAL A 141 -15.28 -7.60 2.81
CA VAL A 141 -15.19 -6.32 2.09
C VAL A 141 -16.13 -6.34 0.92
#